data_80d2469d68de7cab24e3da4596b836c2
#
_entry.id   80d2469d68de7cab24e3da4596b836c2
#
_cell.length_a   1.000
_cell.length_b   1.000
_cell.length_c   1.000
_cell.angle_alpha   90.00
_cell.angle_beta   90.00
_cell.angle_gamma   90.00
#
_symmetry.space_group_name_H-M   'P 1'
#
loop_
_entity.id
_entity.type
_entity.pdbx_description
1 polymer ?
#
loop_
_entity_poly.entity_id
_entity_poly.type
_entity_poly.pdbx_seq_one_letter_code
_entity_poly.pdbx_strand_id
1 'polypeptide(L)'
;MKRIILSFALLFIGTGIFAQSTNSASTSKIAEGTIIYTVEWKLPEQMQAMASSFPKELTVYFKGDSSSLKTESPMYSSTNILNVSKEYERLLLDIPMMGKKFSVLFSPADQERIQANLPELALKAGTETKTIAGYKVLKHDVNEKKSNQNSEAWFTKDVEVTPNALSRFFDKNYGFPVEFVSYMNGMSVKAVVKEIKAGTVPAGSFSASKDFEEISLEQLMQMQGGR
;
A
#
# COMPACT_ATOMS: atom_id res chain seq x y z
N MET A 1 81.52 -14.93 41.13
CA MET A 1 80.66 -15.35 40.00
C MET A 1 79.23 -14.87 40.31
N LYS A 2 78.84 -13.73 39.75
CA LYS A 2 77.51 -13.11 39.92
C LYS A 2 76.69 -13.39 38.68
N ARG A 3 75.60 -14.11 38.84
CA ARG A 3 74.60 -14.33 37.73
C ARG A 3 73.62 -13.19 37.72
N ILE A 4 73.57 -12.47 36.64
CA ILE A 4 72.61 -11.44 36.35
C ILE A 4 71.42 -12.09 35.62
N ILE A 5 70.24 -12.04 36.25
CA ILE A 5 68.97 -12.46 35.63
C ILE A 5 68.33 -11.24 34.99
N LEU A 6 68.21 -11.26 33.66
CA LEU A 6 67.54 -10.23 32.87
C LEU A 6 66.04 -10.62 32.74
N SER A 7 65.17 -9.87 33.42
CA SER A 7 63.70 -10.05 33.28
C SER A 7 63.23 -9.28 32.05
N PHE A 8 62.71 -9.98 31.06
CA PHE A 8 62.05 -9.41 29.88
C PHE A 8 60.57 -9.20 30.23
N ALA A 9 60.18 -7.95 30.39
CA ALA A 9 58.76 -7.58 30.52
C ALA A 9 58.12 -7.51 29.14
N LEU A 10 57.22 -8.45 28.82
CA LEU A 10 56.44 -8.44 27.57
C LEU A 10 55.23 -7.49 27.76
N LEU A 11 55.25 -6.36 27.06
CA LEU A 11 54.12 -5.43 27.04
C LEU A 11 53.12 -5.93 25.98
N PHE A 12 52.00 -6.49 26.43
CA PHE A 12 50.86 -6.83 25.57
C PHE A 12 50.07 -5.55 25.25
N ILE A 13 50.26 -5.00 24.04
CA ILE A 13 49.37 -3.97 23.51
C ILE A 13 48.15 -4.67 22.93
N GLY A 14 47.08 -4.70 23.69
CA GLY A 14 45.76 -5.17 23.24
C GLY A 14 45.16 -4.16 22.28
N THR A 15 45.23 -4.41 20.96
CA THR A 15 44.42 -3.68 19.97
C THR A 15 42.99 -4.15 20.09
N GLY A 16 42.18 -3.38 20.80
CA GLY A 16 40.73 -3.54 20.82
C GLY A 16 40.15 -3.31 19.39
N ILE A 17 39.82 -4.39 18.70
CA ILE A 17 39.04 -4.33 17.47
C ILE A 17 37.62 -3.99 17.88
N PHE A 18 37.24 -2.71 17.78
CA PHE A 18 35.84 -2.32 17.82
C PHE A 18 35.20 -2.86 16.53
N ALA A 19 34.59 -4.04 16.61
CA ALA A 19 33.68 -4.51 15.59
C ALA A 19 32.49 -3.53 15.57
N GLN A 20 32.50 -2.59 14.64
CA GLN A 20 31.30 -1.83 14.28
C GLN A 20 30.31 -2.85 13.72
N SER A 21 29.35 -3.24 14.52
CA SER A 21 28.16 -3.96 14.09
C SER A 21 27.37 -3.03 13.18
N THR A 22 27.63 -3.12 11.87
CA THR A 22 26.73 -2.54 10.87
C THR A 22 25.45 -3.34 10.94
N ASN A 23 24.49 -2.89 11.77
CA ASN A 23 23.13 -3.34 11.70
C ASN A 23 22.58 -2.92 10.33
N SER A 24 22.79 -3.76 9.33
CA SER A 24 21.98 -3.75 8.12
C SER A 24 20.56 -4.07 8.60
N ALA A 25 19.70 -3.05 8.67
CA ALA A 25 18.30 -3.27 8.94
C ALA A 25 17.79 -4.25 7.86
N SER A 26 17.52 -5.50 8.26
CA SER A 26 17.00 -6.50 7.35
C SER A 26 15.55 -6.12 7.04
N THR A 27 15.22 -5.92 5.76
CA THR A 27 13.84 -5.73 5.32
C THR A 27 13.00 -6.91 5.78
N SER A 28 11.96 -6.67 6.56
CA SER A 28 11.02 -7.71 7.01
C SER A 28 10.00 -7.95 5.90
N LYS A 29 10.03 -9.13 5.29
CA LYS A 29 9.00 -9.55 4.33
C LYS A 29 7.82 -10.17 5.08
N ILE A 30 6.65 -9.53 4.96
CA ILE A 30 5.40 -10.05 5.53
C ILE A 30 4.62 -10.70 4.39
N ALA A 31 4.49 -12.03 4.43
CA ALA A 31 3.84 -12.80 3.37
C ALA A 31 2.31 -12.84 3.48
N GLU A 32 1.75 -12.62 4.67
CA GLU A 32 0.31 -12.62 4.93
C GLU A 32 -0.01 -11.67 6.07
N GLY A 33 -1.08 -10.88 5.90
CA GLY A 33 -1.47 -9.94 6.95
C GLY A 33 -2.52 -8.91 6.52
N THR A 34 -2.66 -7.90 7.37
CA THR A 34 -3.63 -6.81 7.20
C THR A 34 -2.92 -5.47 7.30
N ILE A 35 -3.26 -4.53 6.40
CA ILE A 35 -2.87 -3.13 6.50
C ILE A 35 -4.13 -2.32 6.75
N ILE A 36 -4.09 -1.44 7.74
CA ILE A 36 -5.13 -0.45 7.99
C ILE A 36 -4.58 0.92 7.61
N TYR A 37 -5.29 1.62 6.73
CA TYR A 37 -4.99 2.98 6.33
C TYR A 37 -6.00 3.93 6.97
N THR A 38 -5.55 5.04 7.52
CA THR A 38 -6.38 6.23 7.73
C THR A 38 -6.38 7.01 6.42
N VAL A 39 -7.55 7.52 5.99
CA VAL A 39 -7.68 8.20 4.70
C VAL A 39 -8.40 9.53 4.82
N GLU A 40 -7.96 10.48 3.99
CA GLU A 40 -8.58 11.78 3.79
C GLU A 40 -8.92 11.96 2.31
N TRP A 41 -10.21 12.11 2.00
CA TRP A 41 -10.71 12.24 0.63
C TRP A 41 -10.68 13.70 0.18
N LYS A 42 -10.07 13.95 -0.96
CA LYS A 42 -10.17 15.25 -1.64
C LYS A 42 -11.36 15.19 -2.60
N LEU A 43 -12.50 15.60 -2.10
CA LEU A 43 -13.75 15.56 -2.83
C LEU A 43 -13.94 16.81 -3.72
N PRO A 44 -14.50 16.67 -4.93
CA PRO A 44 -15.01 17.79 -5.72
C PRO A 44 -16.06 18.58 -4.93
N GLU A 45 -16.23 19.86 -5.25
CA GLU A 45 -17.12 20.77 -4.53
C GLU A 45 -18.56 20.22 -4.42
N GLN A 46 -19.10 19.68 -5.52
CA GLN A 46 -20.43 19.09 -5.56
C GLN A 46 -20.61 17.84 -4.68
N MET A 47 -19.51 17.22 -4.22
CA MET A 47 -19.54 16.04 -3.34
C MET A 47 -19.22 16.36 -1.86
N GLN A 48 -18.90 17.60 -1.52
CA GLN A 48 -18.54 18.02 -0.17
C GLN A 48 -19.64 17.73 0.85
N ALA A 49 -20.92 17.89 0.45
CA ALA A 49 -22.07 17.58 1.32
C ALA A 49 -22.14 16.09 1.70
N MET A 50 -21.49 15.20 0.93
CA MET A 50 -21.44 13.75 1.18
C MET A 50 -20.17 13.31 1.90
N ALA A 51 -19.30 14.23 2.33
CA ALA A 51 -18.00 13.90 2.93
C ALA A 51 -18.09 12.94 4.12
N SER A 52 -19.15 13.06 4.93
CA SER A 52 -19.40 12.15 6.07
C SER A 52 -19.73 10.70 5.67
N SER A 53 -20.13 10.47 4.42
CA SER A 53 -20.45 9.13 3.88
C SER A 53 -19.21 8.40 3.37
N PHE A 54 -18.08 9.09 3.23
CA PHE A 54 -16.83 8.45 2.82
C PHE A 54 -16.12 7.81 4.02
N PRO A 55 -15.56 6.62 3.85
CA PRO A 55 -14.84 5.94 4.93
C PRO A 55 -13.59 6.73 5.33
N LYS A 56 -13.31 6.73 6.63
CA LYS A 56 -12.08 7.32 7.20
C LYS A 56 -10.95 6.31 7.33
N GLU A 57 -11.25 5.04 7.19
CA GLU A 57 -10.29 3.94 7.21
C GLU A 57 -10.55 2.99 6.05
N LEU A 58 -9.49 2.43 5.51
CA LEU A 58 -9.51 1.37 4.51
C LEU A 58 -8.70 0.20 5.01
N THR A 59 -9.20 -1.01 4.75
CA THR A 59 -8.52 -2.25 5.14
C THR A 59 -8.01 -2.99 3.91
N VAL A 60 -6.75 -3.38 3.93
CA VAL A 60 -6.15 -4.24 2.92
C VAL A 60 -5.76 -5.55 3.57
N TYR A 61 -6.29 -6.66 3.05
CA TYR A 61 -5.78 -8.00 3.31
C TYR A 61 -4.79 -8.37 2.23
N PHE A 62 -3.69 -9.06 2.58
CA PHE A 62 -2.73 -9.54 1.61
C PHE A 62 -2.20 -10.93 1.99
N LYS A 63 -1.91 -11.75 0.95
CA LYS A 63 -1.32 -13.08 1.10
C LYS A 63 -0.60 -13.49 -0.19
N GLY A 64 0.71 -13.74 -0.10
CA GLY A 64 1.53 -14.00 -1.27
C GLY A 64 1.40 -12.86 -2.29
N ASP A 65 1.01 -13.16 -3.52
CA ASP A 65 0.83 -12.19 -4.61
C ASP A 65 -0.59 -11.59 -4.68
N SER A 66 -1.45 -11.91 -3.71
CA SER A 66 -2.83 -11.44 -3.66
C SER A 66 -3.01 -10.32 -2.64
N SER A 67 -3.80 -9.33 -2.99
CA SER A 67 -4.30 -8.31 -2.07
C SER A 67 -5.78 -8.05 -2.31
N SER A 68 -6.49 -7.63 -1.26
CA SER A 68 -7.87 -7.16 -1.36
C SER A 68 -8.04 -5.89 -0.55
N LEU A 69 -8.43 -4.81 -1.21
CA LEU A 69 -8.74 -3.53 -0.60
C LEU A 69 -10.24 -3.49 -0.31
N LYS A 70 -10.60 -3.42 0.96
CA LYS A 70 -11.97 -3.31 1.42
C LYS A 70 -12.30 -1.86 1.78
N THR A 71 -13.41 -1.37 1.23
CA THR A 71 -13.98 -0.05 1.51
C THR A 71 -15.39 -0.25 2.05
N GLU A 72 -15.69 0.31 3.21
CA GLU A 72 -17.00 0.23 3.84
C GLU A 72 -17.55 1.63 4.09
N SER A 73 -18.76 1.88 3.61
CA SER A 73 -19.51 3.11 3.85
C SER A 73 -20.97 2.77 4.22
N PRO A 74 -21.75 3.70 4.76
CA PRO A 74 -23.17 3.47 5.05
C PRO A 74 -24.01 3.11 3.82
N MET A 75 -23.57 3.48 2.62
CA MET A 75 -24.34 3.29 1.38
C MET A 75 -23.93 2.05 0.60
N TYR A 76 -22.66 1.65 0.67
CA TYR A 76 -22.12 0.49 -0.05
C TYR A 76 -20.87 -0.05 0.63
N SER A 77 -20.56 -1.30 0.35
CA SER A 77 -19.21 -1.82 0.55
C SER A 77 -18.63 -2.27 -0.77
N SER A 78 -17.32 -2.10 -0.93
CA SER A 78 -16.60 -2.60 -2.10
C SER A 78 -15.33 -3.33 -1.68
N THR A 79 -14.96 -4.34 -2.47
CA THR A 79 -13.69 -5.06 -2.31
C THR A 79 -13.01 -5.17 -3.67
N ASN A 80 -11.84 -4.56 -3.80
CA ASN A 80 -11.01 -4.71 -4.98
C ASN A 80 -9.95 -5.78 -4.71
N ILE A 81 -10.02 -6.88 -5.44
CA ILE A 81 -9.13 -8.05 -5.33
C ILE A 81 -8.12 -8.00 -6.46
N LEU A 82 -6.84 -8.05 -6.13
CA LEU A 82 -5.72 -8.13 -7.07
C LEU A 82 -4.92 -9.40 -6.84
N ASN A 83 -4.46 -10.04 -7.92
CA ASN A 83 -3.36 -10.99 -7.88
C ASN A 83 -2.37 -10.65 -8.99
N VAL A 84 -1.21 -10.14 -8.60
CA VAL A 84 -0.23 -9.57 -9.53
C VAL A 84 0.35 -10.64 -10.46
N SER A 85 0.67 -11.83 -9.95
CA SER A 85 1.29 -12.90 -10.73
C SER A 85 0.34 -13.56 -11.74
N LYS A 86 -0.97 -13.45 -11.50
CA LYS A 86 -2.02 -14.03 -12.37
C LYS A 86 -2.71 -12.98 -13.24
N GLU A 87 -2.27 -11.73 -13.19
CA GLU A 87 -2.94 -10.62 -13.88
C GLU A 87 -4.46 -10.62 -13.63
N TYR A 88 -4.84 -10.93 -12.38
CA TYR A 88 -6.24 -11.05 -11.99
C TYR A 88 -6.66 -9.82 -11.19
N GLU A 89 -7.78 -9.23 -11.61
CA GLU A 89 -8.44 -8.16 -10.87
C GLU A 89 -9.95 -8.37 -10.86
N ARG A 90 -10.56 -8.20 -9.68
CA ARG A 90 -12.01 -8.33 -9.49
C ARG A 90 -12.51 -7.27 -8.51
N LEU A 91 -13.60 -6.62 -8.87
CA LEU A 91 -14.33 -5.72 -8.00
C LEU A 91 -15.59 -6.42 -7.50
N LEU A 92 -15.79 -6.46 -6.19
CA LEU A 92 -17.04 -6.82 -5.54
C LEU A 92 -17.71 -5.54 -5.04
N LEU A 93 -19.01 -5.39 -5.28
CA LEU A 93 -19.78 -4.23 -4.87
C LEU A 93 -21.10 -4.73 -4.23
N ASP A 94 -21.32 -4.42 -2.95
CA ASP A 94 -22.55 -4.67 -2.24
C ASP A 94 -23.25 -3.33 -1.98
N ILE A 95 -24.51 -3.20 -2.45
CA ILE A 95 -25.33 -2.00 -2.34
C ILE A 95 -26.61 -2.37 -1.56
N PRO A 96 -26.59 -2.34 -0.23
CA PRO A 96 -27.69 -2.82 0.60
C PRO A 96 -29.02 -2.13 0.30
N MET A 97 -29.03 -0.83 0.01
CA MET A 97 -30.24 -0.08 -0.33
C MET A 97 -30.94 -0.59 -1.59
N MET A 98 -30.20 -1.21 -2.51
CA MET A 98 -30.75 -1.83 -3.73
C MET A 98 -30.97 -3.33 -3.57
N GLY A 99 -30.51 -3.94 -2.46
CA GLY A 99 -30.49 -5.39 -2.28
C GLY A 99 -29.65 -6.10 -3.35
N LYS A 100 -28.61 -5.42 -3.90
CA LYS A 100 -27.82 -5.89 -5.02
C LYS A 100 -26.35 -6.07 -4.65
N LYS A 101 -25.78 -7.19 -5.13
CA LYS A 101 -24.37 -7.51 -5.01
C LYS A 101 -23.82 -7.86 -6.38
N PHE A 102 -22.82 -7.12 -6.81
CA PHE A 102 -22.21 -7.28 -8.13
C PHE A 102 -20.75 -7.71 -8.02
N SER A 103 -20.36 -8.59 -8.92
CA SER A 103 -19.00 -9.05 -9.10
C SER A 103 -18.55 -8.72 -10.51
N VAL A 104 -17.51 -7.91 -10.66
CA VAL A 104 -16.92 -7.56 -11.96
C VAL A 104 -15.55 -8.18 -12.05
N LEU A 105 -15.38 -9.17 -12.93
CA LEU A 105 -14.06 -9.68 -13.30
C LEU A 105 -13.52 -8.81 -14.44
N PHE A 106 -12.38 -8.15 -14.23
CA PHE A 106 -11.78 -7.32 -15.27
C PHE A 106 -11.11 -8.17 -16.34
N SER A 107 -11.56 -7.98 -17.59
CA SER A 107 -10.91 -8.58 -18.76
C SER A 107 -9.51 -7.96 -18.99
N PRO A 108 -8.64 -8.58 -19.80
CA PRO A 108 -7.36 -7.96 -20.18
C PRO A 108 -7.53 -6.55 -20.78
N ALA A 109 -8.54 -6.34 -21.61
CA ALA A 109 -8.84 -5.03 -22.19
C ALA A 109 -9.29 -4.00 -21.14
N ASP A 110 -10.04 -4.42 -20.11
CA ASP A 110 -10.39 -3.56 -18.97
C ASP A 110 -9.16 -3.18 -18.17
N GLN A 111 -8.25 -4.13 -17.95
CA GLN A 111 -6.99 -3.89 -17.22
C GLN A 111 -6.08 -2.93 -17.98
N GLU A 112 -5.94 -3.08 -19.30
CA GLU A 112 -5.20 -2.13 -20.15
C GLU A 112 -5.79 -0.72 -20.06
N ARG A 113 -7.13 -0.59 -20.13
CA ARG A 113 -7.83 0.69 -20.01
C ARG A 113 -7.61 1.32 -18.63
N ILE A 114 -7.64 0.53 -17.56
CA ILE A 114 -7.35 0.99 -16.20
C ILE A 114 -5.90 1.44 -16.10
N GLN A 115 -4.96 0.63 -16.60
CA GLN A 115 -3.54 0.94 -16.58
C GLN A 115 -3.22 2.24 -17.32
N ALA A 116 -3.84 2.49 -18.48
CA ALA A 116 -3.67 3.72 -19.25
C ALA A 116 -4.15 4.97 -18.48
N ASN A 117 -5.09 4.79 -17.55
CA ASN A 117 -5.65 5.88 -16.75
C ASN A 117 -4.97 6.03 -15.38
N LEU A 118 -4.03 5.15 -15.00
CA LEU A 118 -3.26 5.32 -13.78
C LEU A 118 -2.43 6.62 -13.86
N PRO A 119 -2.13 7.23 -12.70
CA PRO A 119 -1.27 8.40 -12.65
C PRO A 119 0.15 8.06 -13.12
N GLU A 120 0.76 8.97 -13.85
CA GLU A 120 2.18 8.90 -14.18
C GLU A 120 2.97 9.74 -13.18
N LEU A 121 3.67 9.08 -12.28
CA LEU A 121 4.38 9.74 -11.19
C LEU A 121 5.87 9.89 -11.50
N ALA A 122 6.38 11.09 -11.31
CA ALA A 122 7.81 11.36 -11.19
C ALA A 122 8.14 11.59 -9.71
N LEU A 123 9.05 10.76 -9.16
CA LEU A 123 9.47 10.83 -7.77
C LEU A 123 10.91 11.34 -7.67
N LYS A 124 11.14 12.25 -6.72
CA LYS A 124 12.46 12.73 -6.36
C LYS A 124 12.69 12.47 -4.87
N ALA A 125 13.70 11.67 -4.57
CA ALA A 125 14.09 11.39 -3.18
C ALA A 125 14.53 12.67 -2.47
N GLY A 126 13.96 12.91 -1.29
CA GLY A 126 14.39 13.94 -0.34
C GLY A 126 15.39 13.38 0.67
N THR A 127 15.66 14.16 1.70
CA THR A 127 16.52 13.77 2.83
C THR A 127 15.77 13.71 4.15
N GLU A 128 14.54 14.20 4.17
CA GLU A 128 13.71 14.21 5.38
C GLU A 128 13.27 12.80 5.75
N THR A 129 13.35 12.51 7.05
CA THR A 129 12.88 11.24 7.61
C THR A 129 11.98 11.49 8.81
N LYS A 130 11.00 10.61 9.01
CA LYS A 130 10.15 10.57 10.20
C LYS A 130 9.80 9.12 10.53
N THR A 131 9.02 8.90 11.57
CA THR A 131 8.48 7.58 11.93
C THR A 131 6.97 7.59 11.75
N ILE A 132 6.42 6.62 11.00
CA ILE A 132 4.99 6.41 10.81
C ILE A 132 4.70 4.94 11.08
N ALA A 133 3.70 4.63 11.90
CA ALA A 133 3.30 3.26 12.25
C ALA A 133 4.50 2.37 12.71
N GLY A 134 5.51 2.98 13.35
CA GLY A 134 6.71 2.27 13.82
C GLY A 134 7.82 2.10 12.78
N TYR A 135 7.59 2.48 11.51
CA TYR A 135 8.59 2.39 10.43
C TYR A 135 9.30 3.71 10.21
N LYS A 136 10.62 3.64 10.01
CA LYS A 136 11.39 4.81 9.54
C LYS A 136 11.08 5.04 8.06
N VAL A 137 10.63 6.23 7.72
CA VAL A 137 10.23 6.58 6.36
C VAL A 137 11.06 7.72 5.81
N LEU A 138 11.33 7.68 4.49
CA LEU A 138 12.02 8.70 3.73
C LEU A 138 11.03 9.43 2.83
N LYS A 139 11.09 10.77 2.84
CA LYS A 139 10.27 11.63 1.98
C LYS A 139 10.69 11.54 0.52
N HIS A 140 9.70 11.57 -0.36
CA HIS A 140 9.87 11.82 -1.79
C HIS A 140 8.90 12.91 -2.23
N ASP A 141 9.39 13.87 -2.99
CA ASP A 141 8.53 14.77 -3.74
C ASP A 141 7.95 14.02 -4.93
N VAL A 142 6.66 14.17 -5.14
CA VAL A 142 5.90 13.47 -6.19
C VAL A 142 5.26 14.49 -7.11
N ASN A 143 5.52 14.38 -8.40
CA ASN A 143 4.81 15.13 -9.43
C ASN A 143 3.98 14.16 -10.27
N GLU A 144 2.67 14.36 -10.35
CA GLU A 144 1.79 13.67 -11.28
C GLU A 144 1.85 14.39 -12.63
N LYS A 145 2.39 13.72 -13.65
CA LYS A 145 2.77 14.35 -14.92
C LYS A 145 1.59 14.84 -15.77
N LYS A 146 0.44 14.12 -15.72
CA LYS A 146 -0.74 14.47 -16.55
C LYS A 146 -1.44 15.72 -16.05
N SER A 147 -1.56 15.88 -14.72
CA SER A 147 -2.22 17.02 -14.07
C SER A 147 -1.24 18.09 -13.60
N ASN A 148 0.07 17.80 -13.63
CA ASN A 148 1.14 18.61 -13.05
C ASN A 148 0.93 18.94 -11.55
N GLN A 149 0.24 18.07 -10.81
CA GLN A 149 0.01 18.22 -9.39
C GLN A 149 1.21 17.71 -8.59
N ASN A 150 1.62 18.50 -7.60
CA ASN A 150 2.68 18.13 -6.68
C ASN A 150 2.08 17.58 -5.38
N SER A 151 2.71 16.55 -4.84
CA SER A 151 2.39 15.95 -3.55
C SER A 151 3.66 15.39 -2.91
N GLU A 152 3.50 14.80 -1.75
CA GLU A 152 4.58 14.11 -1.04
C GLU A 152 4.19 12.65 -0.83
N ALA A 153 5.18 11.77 -0.85
CA ALA A 153 5.04 10.39 -0.44
C ALA A 153 6.20 9.98 0.48
N TRP A 154 5.90 9.12 1.44
CA TRP A 154 6.85 8.64 2.43
C TRP A 154 6.97 7.12 2.32
N PHE A 155 8.17 6.64 2.07
CA PHE A 155 8.45 5.24 1.82
C PHE A 155 9.35 4.64 2.90
N THR A 156 9.16 3.36 3.17
CA THR A 156 10.06 2.58 4.01
C THR A 156 10.64 1.40 3.25
N LYS A 157 11.87 1.00 3.62
CA LYS A 157 12.50 -0.25 3.20
C LYS A 157 12.56 -1.28 4.33
N ASP A 158 11.99 -0.96 5.49
CA ASP A 158 11.99 -1.84 6.66
C ASP A 158 10.98 -2.98 6.52
N VAL A 159 9.99 -2.82 5.64
CA VAL A 159 8.96 -3.83 5.37
C VAL A 159 8.69 -3.97 3.88
N GLU A 160 8.48 -5.21 3.43
CA GLU A 160 8.01 -5.54 2.08
C GLU A 160 6.66 -6.25 2.21
N VAL A 161 5.65 -5.69 1.55
CA VAL A 161 4.29 -6.25 1.46
C VAL A 161 3.80 -6.18 0.01
N THR A 162 2.83 -7.02 -0.33
CA THR A 162 2.24 -7.08 -1.66
C THR A 162 1.56 -5.75 -2.03
N PRO A 163 1.81 -5.20 -3.24
CA PRO A 163 1.10 -4.04 -3.75
C PRO A 163 -0.42 -4.25 -3.73
N ASN A 164 -1.17 -3.19 -3.49
CA ASN A 164 -2.62 -3.19 -3.46
C ASN A 164 -3.19 -2.07 -4.35
N ALA A 165 -4.50 -2.00 -4.48
CA ALA A 165 -5.16 -1.04 -5.37
C ALA A 165 -4.83 0.43 -5.06
N LEU A 166 -4.46 0.78 -3.81
CA LEU A 166 -4.05 2.13 -3.44
C LEU A 166 -2.62 2.46 -3.85
N SER A 167 -1.74 1.47 -3.94
CA SER A 167 -0.29 1.69 -4.04
C SER A 167 0.36 1.10 -5.29
N ARG A 168 -0.40 0.38 -6.14
CA ARG A 168 0.13 -0.37 -7.30
C ARG A 168 0.84 0.45 -8.37
N PHE A 169 0.66 1.75 -8.40
CA PHE A 169 1.31 2.65 -9.34
C PHE A 169 2.65 3.21 -8.85
N PHE A 170 3.06 2.88 -7.62
CA PHE A 170 4.41 3.19 -7.15
C PHE A 170 5.39 2.08 -7.53
N ASP A 171 6.56 2.49 -8.03
CA ASP A 171 7.65 1.55 -8.28
C ASP A 171 8.18 1.00 -6.94
N LYS A 172 8.25 -0.33 -6.84
CA LYS A 172 8.74 -1.06 -5.66
C LYS A 172 10.18 -0.69 -5.25
N ASN A 173 10.97 -0.14 -6.17
CA ASN A 173 12.34 0.29 -5.89
C ASN A 173 12.42 1.42 -4.85
N TYR A 174 11.35 2.20 -4.70
CA TYR A 174 11.26 3.22 -3.64
C TYR A 174 11.01 2.59 -2.27
N GLY A 175 10.53 1.36 -2.20
CA GLY A 175 10.08 0.66 -0.99
C GLY A 175 8.56 0.67 -0.86
N PHE A 176 8.06 0.38 0.36
CA PHE A 176 6.63 0.38 0.64
C PHE A 176 6.13 1.79 0.99
N PRO A 177 5.11 2.31 0.31
CA PRO A 177 4.55 3.63 0.60
C PRO A 177 3.71 3.59 1.88
N VAL A 178 4.06 4.43 2.86
CA VAL A 178 3.43 4.49 4.18
C VAL A 178 2.49 5.70 4.32
N GLU A 179 2.84 6.83 3.69
CA GLU A 179 1.97 8.00 3.55
C GLU A 179 2.07 8.49 2.12
N PHE A 180 0.96 8.64 1.43
CA PHE A 180 0.95 8.99 0.01
C PHE A 180 -0.44 9.48 -0.45
N VAL A 181 -0.49 10.08 -1.62
CA VAL A 181 -1.75 10.35 -2.33
C VAL A 181 -2.01 9.23 -3.33
N SER A 182 -3.18 8.63 -3.23
CA SER A 182 -3.71 7.64 -4.16
C SER A 182 -4.86 8.22 -4.98
N TYR A 183 -5.25 7.51 -6.02
CA TYR A 183 -6.32 7.91 -6.94
C TYR A 183 -7.33 6.78 -7.06
N MET A 184 -8.56 7.04 -6.63
CA MET A 184 -9.66 6.08 -6.66
C MET A 184 -10.90 6.72 -7.26
N ASN A 185 -11.50 6.06 -8.26
CA ASN A 185 -12.75 6.51 -8.87
C ASN A 185 -12.74 7.99 -9.32
N GLY A 186 -11.61 8.46 -9.85
CA GLY A 186 -11.44 9.85 -10.29
C GLY A 186 -11.22 10.87 -9.16
N MET A 187 -11.14 10.42 -7.92
CA MET A 187 -10.85 11.24 -6.75
C MET A 187 -9.46 10.96 -6.21
N SER A 188 -8.81 11.97 -5.64
CA SER A 188 -7.58 11.74 -4.89
C SER A 188 -7.89 11.49 -3.41
N VAL A 189 -7.12 10.59 -2.81
CA VAL A 189 -7.22 10.21 -1.42
C VAL A 189 -5.82 10.19 -0.80
N LYS A 190 -5.62 10.93 0.27
CA LYS A 190 -4.41 10.82 1.08
C LYS A 190 -4.57 9.60 1.97
N ALA A 191 -3.64 8.66 1.86
CA ALA A 191 -3.60 7.43 2.65
C ALA A 191 -2.38 7.43 3.56
N VAL A 192 -2.58 7.09 4.83
CA VAL A 192 -1.52 6.93 5.82
C VAL A 192 -1.68 5.58 6.48
N VAL A 193 -0.65 4.77 6.49
CA VAL A 193 -0.65 3.50 7.22
C VAL A 193 -0.83 3.78 8.71
N LYS A 194 -1.91 3.27 9.26
CA LYS A 194 -2.18 3.26 10.70
C LYS A 194 -1.49 2.07 11.36
N GLU A 195 -1.53 0.91 10.70
CA GLU A 195 -1.03 -0.34 11.23
C GLU A 195 -0.77 -1.37 10.13
N ILE A 196 0.26 -2.20 10.31
CA ILE A 196 0.49 -3.43 9.53
C ILE A 196 0.55 -4.59 10.53
N LYS A 197 -0.34 -5.55 10.37
CA LYS A 197 -0.40 -6.78 11.19
C LYS A 197 -0.05 -7.99 10.34
N ALA A 198 1.05 -8.66 10.67
CA ALA A 198 1.32 -9.99 10.14
C ALA A 198 0.36 -11.00 10.78
N GLY A 199 -0.17 -11.93 10.00
CA GLY A 199 -1.06 -12.98 10.50
C GLY A 199 -2.05 -13.47 9.46
N THR A 200 -2.81 -14.49 9.82
CA THR A 200 -3.79 -15.10 8.92
C THR A 200 -4.93 -14.12 8.61
N VAL A 201 -5.25 -13.99 7.32
CA VAL A 201 -6.38 -13.18 6.87
C VAL A 201 -7.69 -13.97 6.89
N PRO A 202 -8.86 -13.29 7.00
CA PRO A 202 -10.15 -13.96 6.99
C PRO A 202 -10.35 -14.84 5.74
N ALA A 203 -11.00 -15.99 5.91
CA ALA A 203 -11.37 -16.83 4.78
C ALA A 203 -12.26 -16.07 3.79
N GLY A 204 -12.05 -16.28 2.50
CA GLY A 204 -12.81 -15.59 1.45
C GLY A 204 -12.31 -14.19 1.09
N SER A 205 -11.25 -13.67 1.73
CA SER A 205 -10.72 -12.32 1.46
C SER A 205 -10.34 -12.08 -0.02
N PHE A 206 -10.11 -13.13 -0.79
CA PHE A 206 -9.65 -13.05 -2.19
C PHE A 206 -10.61 -13.73 -3.18
N SER A 207 -11.89 -13.91 -2.82
CA SER A 207 -12.88 -14.55 -3.66
C SER A 207 -14.25 -13.92 -3.53
N ALA A 208 -15.06 -14.00 -4.60
CA ALA A 208 -16.48 -13.66 -4.54
C ALA A 208 -17.26 -14.83 -3.91
N SER A 209 -18.24 -14.51 -3.06
CA SER A 209 -19.25 -15.50 -2.64
C SER A 209 -20.33 -15.68 -3.72
N LYS A 210 -21.09 -16.77 -3.63
CA LYS A 210 -22.08 -17.14 -4.67
C LYS A 210 -23.28 -16.21 -4.80
N ASP A 211 -23.49 -15.33 -3.83
CA ASP A 211 -24.57 -14.35 -3.80
C ASP A 211 -24.26 -13.07 -4.61
N PHE A 212 -23.06 -12.97 -5.18
CA PHE A 212 -22.70 -11.89 -6.08
C PHE A 212 -23.08 -12.24 -7.53
N GLU A 213 -23.86 -11.37 -8.17
CA GLU A 213 -24.19 -11.42 -9.59
C GLU A 213 -22.98 -10.98 -10.41
N GLU A 214 -22.51 -11.82 -11.35
CA GLU A 214 -21.40 -11.45 -12.23
C GLU A 214 -21.89 -10.54 -13.37
N ILE A 215 -21.28 -9.37 -13.51
CA ILE A 215 -21.57 -8.39 -14.56
C ILE A 215 -20.27 -7.91 -15.19
N SER A 216 -20.35 -7.33 -16.40
CA SER A 216 -19.20 -6.70 -17.05
C SER A 216 -18.93 -5.30 -16.46
N LEU A 217 -17.68 -4.81 -16.65
CA LEU A 217 -17.35 -3.43 -16.29
C LEU A 217 -18.20 -2.41 -17.07
N GLU A 218 -18.51 -2.70 -18.31
CA GLU A 218 -19.38 -1.86 -19.14
C GLU A 218 -20.81 -1.75 -18.56
N GLN A 219 -21.40 -2.87 -18.14
CA GLN A 219 -22.71 -2.88 -17.47
C GLN A 219 -22.67 -2.06 -16.17
N LEU A 220 -21.60 -2.20 -15.38
CA LEU A 220 -21.43 -1.41 -14.16
C LEU A 220 -21.37 0.11 -14.49
N MET A 221 -20.61 0.48 -15.50
CA MET A 221 -20.49 1.89 -15.94
C MET A 221 -21.81 2.46 -16.46
N GLN A 222 -22.59 1.68 -17.21
CA GLN A 222 -23.93 2.08 -17.67
C GLN A 222 -24.87 2.34 -16.50
N MET A 223 -24.84 1.53 -15.46
CA MET A 223 -25.65 1.76 -14.25
C MET A 223 -25.25 3.03 -13.48
N GLN A 224 -24.00 3.44 -13.55
CA GLN A 224 -23.50 4.68 -12.93
C GLN A 224 -23.74 5.93 -13.77
N GLY A 225 -23.71 5.79 -15.10
CA GLY A 225 -23.90 6.90 -16.07
C GLY A 225 -25.33 7.21 -16.46
N GLY A 226 -26.30 6.42 -16.04
CA GLY A 226 -27.71 6.53 -16.39
C GLY A 226 -28.51 7.53 -15.52
N ARG A 227 -27.91 8.68 -15.16
CA ARG A 227 -28.60 9.82 -14.53
C ARG A 227 -28.40 11.08 -15.30
#